data_3554617795487b26995322eb33c183a1
#
_entry.id   3554617795487b26995322eb33c183a1
#
_cell.length_a   1.000
_cell.length_b   1.000
_cell.length_c   1.000
_cell.angle_alpha   90.00
_cell.angle_beta   90.00
_cell.angle_gamma   90.00
#
_symmetry.space_group_name_H-M   'P 1'
#
loop_
_entity.id
_entity.type
_entity.pdbx_description
1 polymer ?
#
loop_
_entity_poly.entity_id
_entity_poly.type
_entity_poly.pdbx_seq_one_letter_code
_entity_poly.pdbx_strand_id
1 'polypeptide(L)'
;MSKRILKQYCTKNFRKIRHRKGFGVHSPFAYNLITKVIEETYSYYAYQQIEEVWHTRVCSQLTQDDFQRRKPVSEKYGRLLFRMVNRFRPSIIFEYGSCWGISSLCLYLGNTRSQLFCADPDTRIYNFSKEVIPFDSQNIRFFNSCFSEGLSECLKFCTPDFICIHRPSDIQEYELIYNRLFPCLGENTVILIEGIHSESRALDAWRRFISDERIRVTMDLFDLGIAFCDPKLNKQDYIVAF
;
A
#
# COMPACT_ATOMS: atom_id res chain seq x y z
N MET A 1 23.95 -2.27 16.87
CA MET A 1 23.05 -2.37 15.69
C MET A 1 23.09 -3.81 15.18
N SER A 2 21.92 -4.47 15.01
CA SER A 2 21.90 -5.86 14.52
C SER A 2 22.50 -5.95 13.11
N LYS A 3 23.24 -7.05 12.79
CA LYS A 3 23.80 -7.32 11.44
C LYS A 3 22.73 -7.18 10.33
N ARG A 4 21.48 -7.52 10.64
CA ARG A 4 20.34 -7.39 9.74
C ARG A 4 20.01 -5.93 9.42
N ILE A 5 19.96 -5.06 10.43
CA ILE A 5 19.69 -3.62 10.25
C ILE A 5 20.77 -2.97 9.40
N LEU A 6 22.04 -3.32 9.63
CA LEU A 6 23.17 -2.81 8.84
C LEU A 6 23.05 -3.26 7.37
N LYS A 7 22.74 -4.53 7.12
CA LYS A 7 22.52 -5.05 5.76
C LYS A 7 21.38 -4.35 5.05
N GLN A 8 20.25 -4.13 5.72
CA GLN A 8 19.11 -3.40 5.15
C GLN A 8 19.47 -1.95 4.81
N TYR A 9 20.19 -1.27 5.70
CA TYR A 9 20.65 0.10 5.48
C TYR A 9 21.60 0.20 4.27
N CYS A 10 22.59 -0.70 4.16
CA CYS A 10 23.49 -0.75 3.01
C CYS A 10 22.72 -1.02 1.70
N THR A 11 21.77 -1.95 1.71
CA THR A 11 20.96 -2.27 0.52
C THR A 11 20.13 -1.07 0.08
N LYS A 12 19.46 -0.36 1.01
CA LYS A 12 18.68 0.86 0.69
C LYS A 12 19.55 1.95 0.08
N ASN A 13 20.74 2.19 0.64
CA ASN A 13 21.65 3.20 0.13
C ASN A 13 22.23 2.83 -1.25
N PHE A 14 22.55 1.57 -1.48
CA PHE A 14 22.98 1.08 -2.79
C PHE A 14 21.89 1.27 -3.86
N ARG A 15 20.62 0.99 -3.52
CA ARG A 15 19.48 1.24 -4.42
C ARG A 15 19.36 2.72 -4.79
N LYS A 16 19.57 3.64 -3.84
CA LYS A 16 19.53 5.10 -4.09
C LYS A 16 20.57 5.56 -5.13
N ILE A 17 21.70 4.88 -5.24
CA ILE A 17 22.73 5.21 -6.22
C ILE A 17 22.38 4.66 -7.59
N ARG A 18 21.86 3.43 -7.68
CA ARG A 18 21.73 2.68 -8.93
C ARG A 18 20.34 2.71 -9.56
N HIS A 19 19.28 2.90 -8.77
CA HIS A 19 17.89 2.72 -9.21
C HIS A 19 17.01 3.96 -9.00
N ARG A 20 17.51 5.12 -9.41
CA ARG A 20 16.79 6.40 -9.31
C ARG A 20 16.42 6.94 -10.69
N LYS A 21 15.36 7.76 -10.75
CA LYS A 21 14.92 8.53 -11.92
C LYS A 21 14.69 7.67 -13.17
N GLY A 22 14.31 6.41 -12.97
CA GLY A 22 14.09 5.50 -14.09
C GLY A 22 15.34 5.15 -14.90
N PHE A 23 16.54 5.30 -14.33
CA PHE A 23 17.78 4.99 -15.04
C PHE A 23 17.81 3.50 -15.48
N GLY A 24 18.01 3.25 -16.78
CA GLY A 24 18.02 1.92 -17.36
C GLY A 24 16.63 1.30 -17.54
N VAL A 25 15.54 2.06 -17.33
CA VAL A 25 14.16 1.59 -17.53
C VAL A 25 13.72 1.94 -18.96
N HIS A 26 13.48 0.91 -19.79
CA HIS A 26 13.09 1.08 -21.19
C HIS A 26 11.56 1.08 -21.40
N SER A 27 10.78 0.54 -20.46
CA SER A 27 9.32 0.55 -20.52
C SER A 27 8.78 1.98 -20.28
N PRO A 28 8.03 2.56 -21.24
CA PRO A 28 7.39 3.88 -21.03
C PRO A 28 6.45 3.90 -19.84
N PHE A 29 5.73 2.81 -19.58
CA PHE A 29 4.87 2.67 -18.39
C PHE A 29 5.68 2.77 -17.11
N ALA A 30 6.70 1.92 -16.96
CA ALA A 30 7.53 1.87 -15.77
C ALA A 30 8.30 3.18 -15.54
N TYR A 31 8.86 3.77 -16.61
CA TYR A 31 9.56 5.05 -16.55
C TYR A 31 8.63 6.18 -16.05
N ASN A 32 7.42 6.29 -16.64
CA ASN A 32 6.46 7.29 -16.20
C ASN A 32 6.00 7.08 -14.77
N LEU A 33 5.77 5.82 -14.36
CA LEU A 33 5.39 5.50 -12.98
C LEU A 33 6.48 5.91 -11.99
N ILE A 34 7.74 5.57 -12.26
CA ILE A 34 8.86 5.94 -11.39
C ILE A 34 9.01 7.45 -11.30
N THR A 35 9.08 8.14 -12.44
CA THR A 35 9.44 9.56 -12.47
C THR A 35 8.30 10.50 -12.13
N LYS A 36 7.04 10.14 -12.45
CA LYS A 36 5.88 11.02 -12.31
C LYS A 36 4.91 10.61 -11.19
N VAL A 37 5.18 9.47 -10.50
CA VAL A 37 4.34 9.02 -9.39
C VAL A 37 5.19 8.67 -8.18
N ILE A 38 6.16 7.74 -8.32
CA ILE A 38 6.95 7.27 -7.17
C ILE A 38 7.89 8.36 -6.67
N GLU A 39 8.66 8.99 -7.56
CA GLU A 39 9.66 10.03 -7.23
C GLU A 39 9.12 11.46 -7.41
N GLU A 40 7.81 11.62 -7.60
CA GLU A 40 7.19 12.94 -7.74
C GLU A 40 7.35 13.77 -6.46
N THR A 41 7.65 15.05 -6.63
CA THR A 41 7.90 16.01 -5.55
C THR A 41 6.91 17.17 -5.50
N TYR A 42 5.89 17.19 -6.38
CA TYR A 42 4.89 18.25 -6.37
C TYR A 42 4.07 18.26 -5.07
N SER A 43 3.69 19.46 -4.64
CA SER A 43 2.78 19.63 -3.51
C SER A 43 1.34 19.57 -3.98
N TYR A 44 0.56 18.68 -3.36
CA TYR A 44 -0.89 18.59 -3.56
C TYR A 44 -1.62 19.23 -2.38
N TYR A 45 -2.76 19.86 -2.63
CA TYR A 45 -3.58 20.43 -1.57
C TYR A 45 -3.99 19.37 -0.51
N ALA A 46 -4.22 18.14 -0.95
CA ALA A 46 -4.52 17.02 -0.07
C ALA A 46 -3.43 16.74 0.98
N TYR A 47 -2.17 17.08 0.72
CA TYR A 47 -1.09 16.85 1.69
C TYR A 47 -1.25 17.74 2.93
N GLN A 48 -1.74 18.96 2.77
CA GLN A 48 -2.04 19.84 3.90
C GLN A 48 -3.19 19.27 4.76
N GLN A 49 -4.23 18.72 4.12
CA GLN A 49 -5.33 18.07 4.83
C GLN A 49 -4.87 16.83 5.61
N ILE A 50 -4.00 16.01 5.01
CA ILE A 50 -3.42 14.83 5.67
C ILE A 50 -2.57 15.25 6.86
N GLU A 51 -1.74 16.27 6.71
CA GLU A 51 -0.88 16.80 7.77
C GLU A 51 -1.69 17.41 8.92
N GLU A 52 -2.75 18.14 8.62
CA GLU A 52 -3.68 18.68 9.62
C GLU A 52 -4.33 17.56 10.43
N VAL A 53 -4.88 16.53 9.77
CA VAL A 53 -5.46 15.37 10.47
C VAL A 53 -4.41 14.63 11.29
N TRP A 54 -3.19 14.48 10.76
CA TRP A 54 -2.08 13.88 11.48
C TRP A 54 -1.81 14.59 12.80
N HIS A 55 -1.67 15.91 12.77
CA HIS A 55 -1.34 16.69 13.98
C HIS A 55 -2.51 16.82 14.93
N THR A 56 -3.71 17.08 14.43
CA THR A 56 -4.88 17.40 15.27
C THR A 56 -5.57 16.16 15.82
N ARG A 57 -5.54 15.03 15.12
CA ARG A 57 -6.29 13.84 15.51
C ARG A 57 -5.40 12.65 15.84
N VAL A 58 -4.35 12.38 15.06
CA VAL A 58 -3.54 11.17 15.28
C VAL A 58 -2.45 11.40 16.31
N CYS A 59 -1.57 12.38 16.07
CA CYS A 59 -0.41 12.63 16.94
C CYS A 59 -0.83 13.07 18.37
N SER A 60 -1.96 13.77 18.50
CA SER A 60 -2.48 14.24 19.79
C SER A 60 -3.15 13.16 20.63
N GLN A 61 -3.59 12.05 20.03
CA GLN A 61 -4.42 11.03 20.71
C GLN A 61 -3.73 9.67 20.83
N LEU A 62 -2.73 9.35 19.98
CA LEU A 62 -2.01 8.09 20.08
C LEU A 62 -0.98 8.13 21.20
N THR A 63 -0.98 7.07 22.00
CA THR A 63 0.01 6.84 23.06
C THR A 63 1.27 6.18 22.51
N GLN A 64 2.33 6.12 23.33
CA GLN A 64 3.54 5.39 22.95
C GLN A 64 3.28 3.90 22.72
N ASP A 65 2.37 3.30 23.48
CA ASP A 65 1.96 1.89 23.32
C ASP A 65 1.22 1.67 21.99
N ASP A 66 0.42 2.63 21.54
CA ASP A 66 -0.24 2.57 20.24
C ASP A 66 0.78 2.58 19.10
N PHE A 67 1.83 3.41 19.19
CA PHE A 67 2.92 3.42 18.22
C PHE A 67 3.75 2.12 18.22
N GLN A 68 3.86 1.45 19.37
CA GLN A 68 4.51 0.13 19.45
C GLN A 68 3.63 -0.97 18.85
N ARG A 69 2.32 -0.90 19.06
CA ARG A 69 1.32 -1.83 18.52
C ARG A 69 1.35 -1.86 16.98
N ARG A 70 1.20 -0.70 16.38
CA ARG A 70 1.34 -0.50 14.93
C ARG A 70 1.78 0.94 14.63
N LYS A 71 2.86 1.08 13.90
CA LYS A 71 3.30 2.41 13.44
C LYS A 71 2.32 2.93 12.39
N PRO A 72 1.87 4.18 12.50
CA PRO A 72 1.17 4.85 11.42
C PRO A 72 2.00 4.86 10.13
N VAL A 73 1.33 4.98 9.00
CA VAL A 73 2.02 5.14 7.73
C VAL A 73 2.88 6.41 7.75
N SER A 74 4.11 6.32 7.25
CA SER A 74 4.98 7.50 7.17
C SER A 74 4.44 8.50 6.13
N GLU A 75 4.72 9.79 6.32
CA GLU A 75 4.32 10.85 5.39
C GLU A 75 4.69 10.51 3.94
N LYS A 76 5.93 10.06 3.70
CA LYS A 76 6.41 9.67 2.38
C LYS A 76 5.57 8.57 1.76
N TYR A 77 5.19 7.58 2.54
CA TYR A 77 4.35 6.47 2.12
C TYR A 77 2.90 6.91 1.88
N GLY A 78 2.32 7.68 2.79
CA GLY A 78 0.98 8.23 2.64
C GLY A 78 0.86 9.08 1.37
N ARG A 79 1.84 9.93 1.09
CA ARG A 79 1.91 10.72 -0.16
C ARG A 79 2.00 9.80 -1.40
N LEU A 80 2.72 8.68 -1.33
CA LEU A 80 2.74 7.71 -2.42
C LEU A 80 1.38 7.04 -2.62
N LEU A 81 0.71 6.60 -1.56
CA LEU A 81 -0.64 6.03 -1.64
C LEU A 81 -1.62 6.99 -2.32
N PHE A 82 -1.62 8.25 -1.90
CA PHE A 82 -2.40 9.31 -2.54
C PHE A 82 -2.09 9.41 -4.05
N ARG A 83 -0.82 9.52 -4.44
CA ARG A 83 -0.42 9.65 -5.85
C ARG A 83 -0.78 8.44 -6.69
N MET A 84 -0.65 7.24 -6.13
CA MET A 84 -1.04 6.00 -6.82
C MET A 84 -2.55 6.01 -7.12
N VAL A 85 -3.39 6.30 -6.13
CA VAL A 85 -4.84 6.37 -6.34
C VAL A 85 -5.21 7.54 -7.27
N ASN A 86 -4.57 8.70 -7.13
CA ASN A 86 -4.80 9.85 -8.01
C ASN A 86 -4.41 9.54 -9.47
N ARG A 87 -3.38 8.73 -9.70
CA ARG A 87 -2.92 8.33 -11.05
C ARG A 87 -3.80 7.27 -11.69
N PHE A 88 -4.18 6.23 -10.96
CA PHE A 88 -4.91 5.08 -11.50
C PHE A 88 -6.42 5.22 -11.43
N ARG A 89 -6.93 6.14 -10.58
CA ARG A 89 -8.37 6.43 -10.45
C ARG A 89 -9.23 5.18 -10.25
N PRO A 90 -8.87 4.29 -9.32
CA PRO A 90 -9.64 3.07 -9.11
C PRO A 90 -11.08 3.37 -8.74
N SER A 91 -11.98 2.45 -9.08
CA SER A 91 -13.39 2.51 -8.67
C SER A 91 -13.59 1.90 -7.29
N ILE A 92 -12.93 0.78 -7.02
CA ILE A 92 -13.05 0.01 -5.78
C ILE A 92 -11.65 -0.19 -5.18
N ILE A 93 -11.45 0.33 -3.98
CA ILE A 93 -10.22 0.15 -3.21
C ILE A 93 -10.51 -0.80 -2.05
N PHE A 94 -9.70 -1.83 -1.89
CA PHE A 94 -9.66 -2.65 -0.69
C PHE A 94 -8.36 -2.40 0.08
N GLU A 95 -8.49 -1.99 1.32
CA GLU A 95 -7.37 -1.77 2.25
C GLU A 95 -7.44 -2.77 3.39
N TYR A 96 -6.31 -3.40 3.69
CA TYR A 96 -6.13 -4.24 4.87
C TYR A 96 -5.06 -3.68 5.79
N GLY A 97 -5.44 -3.39 7.04
CA GLY A 97 -4.60 -2.73 8.03
C GLY A 97 -4.61 -1.21 7.89
N SER A 98 -5.62 -0.54 8.42
CA SER A 98 -5.90 0.89 8.19
C SER A 98 -4.89 1.88 8.80
N CYS A 99 -3.85 1.40 9.48
CA CYS A 99 -2.73 2.22 9.98
C CYS A 99 -3.16 3.50 10.70
N TRP A 100 -4.10 3.39 11.65
CA TRP A 100 -4.68 4.52 12.40
C TRP A 100 -5.45 5.52 11.52
N GLY A 101 -5.99 5.07 10.40
CA GLY A 101 -6.82 5.86 9.48
C GLY A 101 -6.06 6.78 8.53
N ILE A 102 -4.76 7.00 8.71
CA ILE A 102 -3.99 7.90 7.83
C ILE A 102 -3.81 7.32 6.44
N SER A 103 -3.56 6.01 6.31
CA SER A 103 -3.48 5.38 4.99
C SER A 103 -4.83 5.43 4.27
N SER A 104 -5.92 5.13 4.98
CA SER A 104 -7.28 5.23 4.46
C SER A 104 -7.60 6.64 3.98
N LEU A 105 -7.20 7.68 4.73
CA LEU A 105 -7.35 9.08 4.34
C LEU A 105 -6.57 9.39 3.06
N CYS A 106 -5.32 8.94 2.96
CA CYS A 106 -4.49 9.15 1.76
C CYS A 106 -5.12 8.49 0.52
N LEU A 107 -5.60 7.25 0.66
CA LEU A 107 -6.29 6.53 -0.40
C LEU A 107 -7.57 7.26 -0.84
N TYR A 108 -8.40 7.65 0.12
CA TYR A 108 -9.65 8.38 -0.14
C TYR A 108 -9.43 9.71 -0.86
N LEU A 109 -8.49 10.53 -0.36
CA LEU A 109 -8.20 11.83 -0.96
C LEU A 109 -7.58 11.71 -2.37
N GLY A 110 -6.95 10.58 -2.70
CA GLY A 110 -6.45 10.30 -4.05
C GLY A 110 -7.56 10.22 -5.10
N ASN A 111 -8.73 9.69 -4.73
CA ASN A 111 -9.94 9.70 -5.56
C ASN A 111 -11.19 9.58 -4.67
N THR A 112 -11.81 10.68 -4.33
CA THR A 112 -13.00 10.74 -3.46
C THR A 112 -14.25 10.07 -4.04
N ARG A 113 -14.22 9.69 -5.32
CA ARG A 113 -15.31 8.93 -5.98
C ARG A 113 -15.16 7.42 -5.82
N SER A 114 -13.99 6.93 -5.39
CA SER A 114 -13.79 5.50 -5.14
C SER A 114 -14.61 5.01 -3.95
N GLN A 115 -15.10 3.78 -4.05
CA GLN A 115 -15.57 3.04 -2.87
C GLN A 115 -14.36 2.45 -2.15
N LEU A 116 -14.17 2.81 -0.90
CA LEU A 116 -13.04 2.36 -0.07
C LEU A 116 -13.54 1.41 1.02
N PHE A 117 -13.02 0.19 1.01
CA PHE A 117 -13.33 -0.87 1.98
C PHE A 117 -12.08 -1.11 2.82
N CYS A 118 -12.12 -0.75 4.11
CA CYS A 118 -11.01 -0.88 5.03
C CYS A 118 -11.29 -1.99 6.04
N ALA A 119 -10.45 -3.00 6.11
CA ALA A 119 -10.52 -4.06 7.10
C ALA A 119 -9.31 -3.99 8.05
N ASP A 120 -9.54 -4.05 9.35
CA ASP A 120 -8.50 -4.14 10.36
C ASP A 120 -8.95 -5.09 11.48
N PRO A 121 -8.15 -6.12 11.83
CA PRO A 121 -8.49 -7.07 12.89
C PRO A 121 -8.32 -6.46 14.29
N ASP A 122 -7.53 -5.42 14.45
CA ASP A 122 -7.34 -4.74 15.72
C ASP A 122 -8.50 -3.77 15.98
N THR A 123 -9.34 -4.09 16.95
CA THR A 123 -10.53 -3.31 17.32
C THR A 123 -10.19 -1.86 17.70
N ARG A 124 -9.03 -1.61 18.34
CA ARG A 124 -8.63 -0.26 18.70
C ARG A 124 -8.25 0.55 17.46
N ILE A 125 -7.49 -0.03 16.53
CA ILE A 125 -7.12 0.62 15.28
C ILE A 125 -8.37 0.87 14.43
N TYR A 126 -9.25 -0.12 14.32
CA TYR A 126 -10.52 0.01 13.61
C TYR A 126 -11.37 1.18 14.15
N ASN A 127 -11.62 1.23 15.47
CA ASN A 127 -12.42 2.31 16.07
C ASN A 127 -11.77 3.68 15.84
N PHE A 128 -10.47 3.77 16.09
CA PHE A 128 -9.72 5.00 15.90
C PHE A 128 -9.75 5.48 14.43
N SER A 129 -9.57 4.57 13.48
CA SER A 129 -9.56 4.91 12.05
C SER A 129 -10.88 5.51 11.58
N LYS A 130 -12.01 5.05 12.12
CA LYS A 130 -13.33 5.66 11.85
C LYS A 130 -13.45 7.10 12.35
N GLU A 131 -12.88 7.38 13.52
CA GLU A 131 -12.93 8.71 14.15
C GLU A 131 -11.97 9.71 13.51
N VAL A 132 -10.85 9.20 12.97
CA VAL A 132 -9.81 10.04 12.34
C VAL A 132 -10.28 10.65 11.01
N ILE A 133 -11.07 9.92 10.23
CA ILE A 133 -11.57 10.43 8.96
C ILE A 133 -12.52 11.61 9.22
N PRO A 134 -12.19 12.84 8.74
CA PRO A 134 -12.94 14.04 9.09
C PRO A 134 -14.24 14.22 8.31
N PHE A 135 -14.63 13.24 7.48
CA PHE A 135 -15.78 13.33 6.58
C PHE A 135 -16.77 12.21 6.87
N ASP A 136 -18.03 12.55 6.89
CA ASP A 136 -19.10 11.56 6.77
C ASP A 136 -19.21 11.15 5.30
N SER A 137 -18.43 10.16 4.90
CA SER A 137 -18.40 9.69 3.52
C SER A 137 -19.10 8.34 3.40
N GLN A 138 -20.16 8.31 2.62
CA GLN A 138 -20.85 7.06 2.23
C GLN A 138 -19.96 6.14 1.37
N ASN A 139 -18.83 6.66 0.89
CA ASN A 139 -17.89 5.92 0.06
C ASN A 139 -16.84 5.16 0.86
N ILE A 140 -16.77 5.32 2.19
CA ILE A 140 -15.82 4.61 3.05
C ILE A 140 -16.57 3.67 3.97
N ARG A 141 -16.13 2.40 3.99
CA ARG A 141 -16.67 1.35 4.86
C ARG A 141 -15.55 0.70 5.64
N PHE A 142 -15.68 0.69 6.97
CA PHE A 142 -14.74 0.07 7.87
C PHE A 142 -15.29 -1.23 8.42
N PHE A 143 -14.44 -2.26 8.51
CA PHE A 143 -14.77 -3.59 9.05
C PHE A 143 -13.75 -3.97 10.12
N ASN A 144 -14.23 -4.33 11.32
CA ASN A 144 -13.37 -4.96 12.32
C ASN A 144 -13.30 -6.46 12.04
N SER A 145 -12.41 -6.86 11.16
CA SER A 145 -12.36 -8.22 10.64
C SER A 145 -10.96 -8.60 10.16
N CYS A 146 -10.70 -9.89 10.07
CA CYS A 146 -9.51 -10.42 9.42
C CYS A 146 -9.54 -10.16 7.90
N PHE A 147 -8.41 -10.41 7.23
CA PHE A 147 -8.26 -10.21 5.80
C PHE A 147 -9.36 -10.92 4.97
N SER A 148 -9.58 -12.21 5.24
CA SER A 148 -10.52 -13.04 4.46
C SER A 148 -11.97 -12.55 4.59
N GLU A 149 -12.38 -12.17 5.79
CA GLU A 149 -13.72 -11.65 6.04
C GLU A 149 -13.90 -10.26 5.41
N GLY A 150 -12.95 -9.36 5.62
CA GLY A 150 -12.98 -8.02 5.04
C GLY A 150 -12.99 -8.04 3.52
N LEU A 151 -12.17 -8.89 2.89
CA LEU A 151 -12.19 -9.09 1.44
C LEU A 151 -13.53 -9.64 0.97
N SER A 152 -14.12 -10.61 1.71
CA SER A 152 -15.43 -11.16 1.36
C SER A 152 -16.53 -10.10 1.44
N GLU A 153 -16.48 -9.18 2.41
CA GLU A 153 -17.42 -8.05 2.48
C GLU A 153 -17.26 -7.11 1.27
N CYS A 154 -16.04 -6.79 0.87
CA CYS A 154 -15.79 -6.00 -0.34
C CYS A 154 -16.36 -6.70 -1.59
N LEU A 155 -16.11 -7.99 -1.76
CA LEU A 155 -16.54 -8.78 -2.92
C LEU A 155 -18.07 -8.92 -3.07
N LYS A 156 -18.84 -8.70 -2.00
CA LYS A 156 -20.32 -8.61 -2.11
C LYS A 156 -20.76 -7.42 -2.96
N PHE A 157 -19.94 -6.39 -3.07
CA PHE A 157 -20.25 -5.19 -3.86
C PHE A 157 -19.59 -5.24 -5.24
N CYS A 158 -18.27 -5.47 -5.28
CA CYS A 158 -17.52 -5.49 -6.52
C CYS A 158 -16.11 -6.06 -6.30
N THR A 159 -15.48 -6.53 -7.36
CA THR A 159 -14.06 -6.91 -7.33
C THR A 159 -13.20 -5.64 -7.23
N PRO A 160 -12.26 -5.56 -6.25
CA PRO A 160 -11.40 -4.41 -6.11
C PRO A 160 -10.41 -4.31 -7.28
N ASP A 161 -10.26 -3.11 -7.83
CA ASP A 161 -9.28 -2.78 -8.85
C ASP A 161 -8.01 -2.12 -8.26
N PHE A 162 -8.04 -1.82 -6.94
CA PHE A 162 -6.88 -1.36 -6.19
C PHE A 162 -6.85 -2.02 -4.81
N ILE A 163 -5.74 -2.67 -4.48
CA ILE A 163 -5.60 -3.42 -3.23
C ILE A 163 -4.36 -2.91 -2.49
N CYS A 164 -4.54 -2.50 -1.24
CA CYS A 164 -3.48 -2.02 -0.37
C CYS A 164 -3.41 -2.87 0.90
N ILE A 165 -2.26 -3.48 1.16
CA ILE A 165 -2.06 -4.37 2.31
C ILE A 165 -0.90 -3.85 3.13
N HIS A 166 -1.19 -3.48 4.38
CA HIS A 166 -0.20 -2.95 5.31
C HIS A 166 0.32 -4.05 6.22
N ARG A 167 1.60 -4.37 6.09
CA ARG A 167 2.40 -5.26 6.95
C ARG A 167 1.64 -6.44 7.53
N PRO A 168 1.43 -7.51 6.77
CA PRO A 168 0.99 -8.79 7.33
C PRO A 168 1.85 -9.17 8.54
N SER A 169 1.23 -9.78 9.56
CA SER A 169 1.87 -10.04 10.85
C SER A 169 2.97 -11.09 10.76
N ASP A 170 2.78 -12.11 9.93
CA ASP A 170 3.68 -13.23 9.76
C ASP A 170 3.59 -13.86 8.36
N ILE A 171 4.40 -14.88 8.12
CA ILE A 171 4.44 -15.57 6.83
C ILE A 171 3.13 -16.28 6.48
N GLN A 172 2.42 -16.79 7.47
CA GLN A 172 1.16 -17.52 7.25
C GLN A 172 0.10 -16.56 6.75
N GLU A 173 0.06 -15.35 7.28
CA GLU A 173 -0.82 -14.29 6.80
C GLU A 173 -0.45 -13.85 5.37
N TYR A 174 0.84 -13.72 5.02
CA TYR A 174 1.26 -13.47 3.63
C TYR A 174 0.75 -14.54 2.67
N GLU A 175 0.91 -15.83 3.02
CA GLU A 175 0.45 -16.93 2.18
C GLU A 175 -1.07 -16.97 2.05
N LEU A 176 -1.79 -16.75 3.15
CA LEU A 176 -3.24 -16.64 3.16
C LEU A 176 -3.71 -15.51 2.22
N ILE A 177 -3.11 -14.32 2.35
CA ILE A 177 -3.44 -13.15 1.55
C ILE A 177 -3.24 -13.45 0.06
N TYR A 178 -2.07 -13.97 -0.32
CA TYR A 178 -1.79 -14.26 -1.72
C TYR A 178 -2.76 -15.28 -2.31
N ASN A 179 -3.04 -16.37 -1.58
CA ASN A 179 -3.99 -17.39 -2.04
C ASN A 179 -5.40 -16.84 -2.22
N ARG A 180 -5.81 -15.88 -1.36
CA ARG A 180 -7.14 -15.25 -1.43
C ARG A 180 -7.21 -14.16 -2.49
N LEU A 181 -6.12 -13.48 -2.79
CA LEU A 181 -6.08 -12.44 -3.82
C LEU A 181 -6.17 -13.02 -5.22
N PHE A 182 -5.50 -14.13 -5.51
CA PHE A 182 -5.45 -14.69 -6.86
C PHE A 182 -6.80 -14.83 -7.55
N PRO A 183 -7.86 -15.37 -6.91
CA PRO A 183 -9.17 -15.46 -7.54
C PRO A 183 -9.83 -14.11 -7.85
N CYS A 184 -9.37 -13.03 -7.18
CA CYS A 184 -9.95 -11.70 -7.26
C CYS A 184 -9.17 -10.76 -8.21
N LEU A 185 -8.05 -11.21 -8.80
CA LEU A 185 -7.24 -10.37 -9.67
C LEU A 185 -7.91 -10.16 -11.03
N GLY A 186 -8.32 -8.94 -11.30
CA GLY A 186 -8.76 -8.48 -12.63
C GLY A 186 -7.61 -7.92 -13.46
N GLU A 187 -7.84 -7.72 -14.74
CA GLU A 187 -6.83 -7.23 -15.70
C GLU A 187 -6.25 -5.85 -15.35
N ASN A 188 -6.98 -5.02 -14.63
CA ASN A 188 -6.55 -3.67 -14.25
C ASN A 188 -6.18 -3.56 -12.77
N THR A 189 -6.09 -4.67 -12.04
CA THR A 189 -5.82 -4.63 -10.61
C THR A 189 -4.42 -4.12 -10.32
N VAL A 190 -4.34 -3.15 -9.43
CA VAL A 190 -3.10 -2.63 -8.84
C VAL A 190 -3.00 -3.10 -7.39
N ILE A 191 -1.87 -3.68 -7.01
CA ILE A 191 -1.69 -4.27 -5.69
C ILE A 191 -0.46 -3.65 -5.04
N LEU A 192 -0.63 -3.15 -3.81
CA LEU A 192 0.44 -2.64 -2.97
C LEU A 192 0.53 -3.52 -1.72
N ILE A 193 1.72 -4.05 -1.43
CA ILE A 193 1.97 -4.89 -0.25
C ILE A 193 3.18 -4.37 0.50
N GLU A 194 2.93 -3.92 1.73
CA GLU A 194 4.01 -3.42 2.61
C GLU A 194 4.72 -4.57 3.31
N GLY A 195 6.02 -4.41 3.53
CA GLY A 195 6.82 -5.35 4.31
C GLY A 195 7.43 -6.51 3.52
N ILE A 196 7.49 -6.43 2.19
CA ILE A 196 8.03 -7.52 1.33
C ILE A 196 9.49 -7.91 1.64
N HIS A 197 10.25 -7.06 2.32
CA HIS A 197 11.59 -7.33 2.84
C HIS A 197 11.63 -7.35 4.39
N SER A 198 10.49 -7.46 5.07
CA SER A 198 10.45 -7.51 6.53
C SER A 198 11.26 -8.69 7.09
N GLU A 199 11.21 -9.82 6.42
CA GLU A 199 12.02 -11.02 6.68
C GLU A 199 12.28 -11.81 5.39
N SER A 200 13.18 -12.81 5.43
CA SER A 200 13.51 -13.61 4.24
C SER A 200 12.30 -14.35 3.67
N ARG A 201 11.48 -14.92 4.54
CA ARG A 201 10.27 -15.65 4.13
C ARG A 201 9.23 -14.74 3.46
N ALA A 202 9.08 -13.50 3.93
CA ALA A 202 8.21 -12.52 3.28
C ALA A 202 8.68 -12.21 1.86
N LEU A 203 10.00 -12.08 1.66
CA LEU A 203 10.56 -11.89 0.33
C LEU A 203 10.35 -13.11 -0.57
N ASP A 204 10.49 -14.31 -0.04
CA ASP A 204 10.26 -15.54 -0.82
C ASP A 204 8.76 -15.70 -1.17
N ALA A 205 7.86 -15.32 -0.26
CA ALA A 205 6.42 -15.28 -0.55
C ALA A 205 6.11 -14.24 -1.63
N TRP A 206 6.70 -13.03 -1.54
CA TRP A 206 6.57 -12.01 -2.59
C TRP A 206 7.05 -12.51 -3.95
N ARG A 207 8.21 -13.16 -4.00
CA ARG A 207 8.75 -13.73 -5.25
C ARG A 207 7.81 -14.79 -5.85
N ARG A 208 7.22 -15.65 -5.02
CA ARG A 208 6.20 -16.62 -5.48
C ARG A 208 4.96 -15.91 -6.01
N PHE A 209 4.48 -14.87 -5.30
CA PHE A 209 3.33 -14.09 -5.73
C PHE A 209 3.56 -13.46 -7.12
N ILE A 210 4.67 -12.79 -7.32
CA ILE A 210 4.97 -12.12 -8.59
C ILE A 210 5.33 -13.08 -9.73
N SER A 211 5.61 -14.37 -9.45
CA SER A 211 5.85 -15.36 -10.50
C SER A 211 4.58 -15.75 -11.27
N ASP A 212 3.39 -15.48 -10.72
CA ASP A 212 2.12 -15.72 -11.41
C ASP A 212 2.04 -14.92 -12.71
N GLU A 213 1.52 -15.54 -13.76
CA GLU A 213 1.46 -14.94 -15.11
C GLU A 213 0.52 -13.73 -15.20
N ARG A 214 -0.46 -13.63 -14.33
CA ARG A 214 -1.36 -12.47 -14.23
C ARG A 214 -0.66 -11.22 -13.74
N ILE A 215 0.41 -11.36 -12.97
CA ILE A 215 1.24 -10.23 -12.54
C ILE A 215 2.19 -9.87 -13.68
N ARG A 216 2.07 -8.70 -14.27
CA ARG A 216 2.81 -8.28 -15.45
C ARG A 216 4.00 -7.38 -15.13
N VAL A 217 3.80 -6.35 -14.35
CA VAL A 217 4.87 -5.44 -13.94
C VAL A 217 4.94 -5.35 -12.43
N THR A 218 6.14 -5.37 -11.87
CA THR A 218 6.35 -5.16 -10.44
C THR A 218 7.38 -4.07 -10.15
N MET A 219 7.19 -3.39 -9.02
CA MET A 219 8.14 -2.42 -8.47
C MET A 219 8.49 -2.82 -7.04
N ASP A 220 9.74 -3.18 -6.80
CA ASP A 220 10.27 -3.42 -5.45
C ASP A 220 10.89 -2.13 -4.92
N LEU A 221 10.17 -1.44 -4.01
CA LEU A 221 10.61 -0.22 -3.33
C LEU A 221 11.30 -0.53 -1.99
N PHE A 222 11.70 -1.74 -1.76
CA PHE A 222 12.25 -2.32 -0.54
C PHE A 222 11.20 -2.61 0.54
N ASP A 223 10.58 -1.59 1.13
CA ASP A 223 9.55 -1.80 2.16
C ASP A 223 8.16 -2.06 1.54
N LEU A 224 7.96 -1.69 0.29
CA LEU A 224 6.72 -1.84 -0.46
C LEU A 224 6.97 -2.56 -1.79
N GLY A 225 6.15 -3.55 -2.07
CA GLY A 225 5.98 -4.14 -3.40
C GLY A 225 4.74 -3.56 -4.07
N ILE A 226 4.86 -3.21 -5.35
CA ILE A 226 3.72 -2.82 -6.19
C ILE A 226 3.64 -3.80 -7.36
N ALA A 227 2.44 -4.30 -7.64
CA ALA A 227 2.20 -5.24 -8.72
C ALA A 227 1.04 -4.77 -9.61
N PHE A 228 1.13 -5.02 -10.90
CA PHE A 228 0.16 -4.63 -11.94
C PHE A 228 -0.25 -5.85 -12.75
N CYS A 229 -1.55 -6.00 -12.97
CA CYS A 229 -2.14 -7.13 -13.69
C CYS A 229 -2.50 -6.82 -15.16
N ASP A 230 -2.24 -5.61 -15.67
CA ASP A 230 -2.60 -5.20 -17.03
C ASP A 230 -1.93 -6.10 -18.09
N PRO A 231 -2.68 -6.93 -18.84
CA PRO A 231 -2.14 -7.86 -19.83
C PRO A 231 -1.44 -7.18 -21.02
N LYS A 232 -1.67 -5.89 -21.22
CA LYS A 232 -0.99 -5.08 -22.24
C LYS A 232 0.47 -4.80 -21.88
N LEU A 233 0.84 -4.99 -20.61
CA LEU A 233 2.21 -4.80 -20.14
C LEU A 233 3.03 -6.08 -20.34
N ASN A 234 4.29 -5.91 -20.72
CA ASN A 234 5.24 -7.02 -20.75
C ASN A 234 5.65 -7.41 -19.34
N LYS A 235 5.86 -8.72 -19.09
CA LYS A 235 6.32 -9.22 -17.80
C LYS A 235 7.69 -8.66 -17.46
N GLN A 236 7.79 -7.80 -16.45
CA GLN A 236 9.02 -7.15 -16.03
C GLN A 236 9.01 -6.78 -14.54
N ASP A 237 10.12 -7.04 -13.87
CA ASP A 237 10.31 -6.73 -12.46
C ASP A 237 11.35 -5.62 -12.31
N TYR A 238 11.02 -4.58 -11.55
CA TYR A 238 11.88 -3.42 -11.33
C TYR A 238 12.24 -3.26 -9.85
N ILE A 239 13.50 -2.95 -9.59
CA ILE A 239 13.96 -2.47 -8.30
C ILE A 239 14.02 -0.94 -8.36
N VAL A 240 13.35 -0.26 -7.44
CA VAL A 240 13.25 1.19 -7.42
C VAL A 240 13.74 1.73 -6.08
N ALA A 241 14.50 2.80 -6.12
CA ALA A 241 14.88 3.51 -4.90
C ALA A 241 13.72 4.39 -4.41
N PHE A 242 13.33 4.21 -3.17
CA PHE A 242 12.23 4.99 -2.58
C PHE A 242 12.56 5.36 -1.13
#